data_45be53f95d1928b54db11b62c65f5b18
#
_entry.id   45be53f95d1928b54db11b62c65f5b18
#
_cell.length_a   1.000
_cell.length_b   1.000
_cell.length_c   1.000
_cell.angle_alpha   90.00
_cell.angle_beta   90.00
_cell.angle_gamma   90.00
#
_symmetry.space_group_name_H-M   'P 1'
#
loop_
_entity.id
_entity.type
_entity.pdbx_description
1 polymer ?
#
loop_
_entity_poly.entity_id
_entity_poly.type
_entity_poly.pdbx_seq_one_letter_code
_entity_poly.pdbx_strand_id
1 'polypeptide(L)'
;MLRIATCQMTSGPDTAANLQTAEMLIRRAAREGANLVVLPELFSLVTGSSEEVLKNAETYQDGPIQSVMSALARSLGIWIAAGTLPLKSPEPNHVTNSLLVYDAFGQEAARYDKVHLFSYEGTNERYDESELYTPGHKPVSFTIPLDNGTDVRVGLAVCYDLRFPQLFRLQSG
;
A
#
# COMPACT_ATOMS: atom_id res chain seq x y z
N MET A 1 4.42 16.51 -16.71
CA MET A 1 3.15 15.71 -16.81
C MET A 1 3.29 14.51 -15.89
N LEU A 2 2.30 14.22 -15.04
CA LEU A 2 2.31 13.01 -14.18
C LEU A 2 1.83 11.80 -15.00
N ARG A 3 2.68 10.76 -15.08
CA ARG A 3 2.34 9.45 -15.66
C ARG A 3 2.28 8.42 -14.54
N ILE A 4 1.12 7.80 -14.37
CA ILE A 4 0.86 6.81 -13.34
C ILE A 4 0.82 5.41 -13.97
N ALA A 5 1.52 4.47 -13.37
CA ALA A 5 1.43 3.05 -13.69
C ALA A 5 0.77 2.29 -12.54
N THR A 6 -0.29 1.57 -12.83
CA THR A 6 -0.90 0.62 -11.90
C THR A 6 -0.38 -0.77 -12.22
N CYS A 7 0.21 -1.43 -11.23
CA CYS A 7 0.70 -2.79 -11.38
C CYS A 7 -0.38 -3.78 -10.97
N GLN A 8 -0.61 -4.79 -11.81
CA GLN A 8 -1.43 -5.94 -11.47
C GLN A 8 -0.53 -7.16 -11.28
N MET A 9 -0.72 -7.86 -10.17
CA MET A 9 0.02 -9.07 -9.85
C MET A 9 -0.88 -10.05 -9.09
N THR A 10 -0.48 -11.32 -9.09
CA THR A 10 -1.12 -12.36 -8.30
C THR A 10 -0.19 -12.71 -7.15
N SER A 11 -0.43 -12.10 -5.99
CA SER A 11 0.34 -12.37 -4.79
C SER A 11 -0.07 -13.70 -4.16
N GLY A 12 0.90 -14.38 -3.56
CA GLY A 12 0.72 -15.65 -2.85
C GLY A 12 1.35 -15.60 -1.45
N PRO A 13 1.54 -16.77 -0.81
CA PRO A 13 2.11 -16.86 0.52
C PRO A 13 3.63 -16.65 0.56
N ASP A 14 4.32 -16.65 -0.57
CA ASP A 14 5.76 -16.43 -0.67
C ASP A 14 6.07 -14.95 -0.86
N THR A 15 6.40 -14.27 0.25
CA THR A 15 6.77 -12.85 0.26
C THR A 15 7.96 -12.53 -0.64
N ALA A 16 8.96 -13.42 -0.73
CA ALA A 16 10.14 -13.17 -1.56
C ALA A 16 9.79 -13.20 -3.06
N ALA A 17 8.97 -14.15 -3.50
CA ALA A 17 8.48 -14.23 -4.87
C ALA A 17 7.58 -13.02 -5.22
N ASN A 18 6.74 -12.60 -4.29
CA ASN A 18 5.90 -11.41 -4.46
C ASN A 18 6.75 -10.14 -4.62
N LEU A 19 7.78 -9.96 -3.79
CA LEU A 19 8.70 -8.82 -3.90
C LEU A 19 9.47 -8.81 -5.22
N GLN A 20 9.97 -9.96 -5.70
CA GLN A 20 10.63 -10.06 -7.00
C GLN A 20 9.69 -9.64 -8.14
N THR A 21 8.44 -10.07 -8.07
CA THR A 21 7.41 -9.70 -9.06
C THR A 21 7.12 -8.19 -9.00
N ALA A 22 6.94 -7.63 -7.81
CA ALA A 22 6.72 -6.21 -7.61
C ALA A 22 7.89 -5.39 -8.15
N GLU A 23 9.14 -5.76 -7.82
CA GLU A 23 10.35 -5.09 -8.32
C GLU A 23 10.43 -5.11 -9.84
N MET A 24 10.17 -6.25 -10.47
CA MET A 24 10.16 -6.38 -11.94
C MET A 24 9.14 -5.43 -12.58
N LEU A 25 7.92 -5.35 -12.03
CA LEU A 25 6.85 -4.49 -12.52
C LEU A 25 7.18 -3.01 -12.32
N ILE A 26 7.71 -2.63 -11.15
CA ILE A 26 8.14 -1.25 -10.85
C ILE A 26 9.24 -0.81 -11.83
N ARG A 27 10.27 -1.63 -12.03
CA ARG A 27 11.35 -1.32 -12.96
C ARG A 27 10.88 -1.22 -14.40
N ARG A 28 9.90 -2.05 -14.80
CA ARG A 28 9.27 -1.96 -16.11
C ARG A 28 8.50 -0.65 -16.27
N ALA A 29 7.65 -0.30 -15.31
CA ALA A 29 6.87 0.94 -15.31
C ALA A 29 7.78 2.18 -15.38
N ALA A 30 8.90 2.20 -14.63
CA ALA A 30 9.89 3.27 -14.69
C ALA A 30 10.51 3.40 -16.07
N ARG A 31 10.91 2.29 -16.73
CA ARG A 31 11.44 2.31 -18.11
C ARG A 31 10.41 2.82 -19.12
N GLU A 32 9.12 2.61 -18.88
CA GLU A 32 8.03 3.11 -19.71
C GLU A 32 7.65 4.57 -19.35
N GLY A 33 8.41 5.22 -18.44
CA GLY A 33 8.33 6.63 -18.11
C GLY A 33 7.28 6.97 -17.04
N ALA A 34 6.88 6.02 -16.20
CA ALA A 34 6.03 6.31 -15.06
C ALA A 34 6.76 7.18 -14.03
N ASN A 35 6.06 8.19 -13.48
CA ASN A 35 6.54 9.01 -12.37
C ASN A 35 6.01 8.51 -11.02
N LEU A 36 4.84 7.86 -11.03
CA LEU A 36 4.23 7.20 -9.88
C LEU A 36 3.84 5.77 -10.26
N VAL A 37 4.27 4.82 -9.45
CA VAL A 37 3.87 3.41 -9.56
C VAL A 37 2.99 3.04 -8.37
N VAL A 38 1.88 2.37 -8.64
CA VAL A 38 0.93 1.92 -7.62
C VAL A 38 0.86 0.39 -7.64
N LEU A 39 1.20 -0.23 -6.52
CA LEU A 39 1.06 -1.66 -6.29
C LEU A 39 -0.34 -1.99 -5.73
N PRO A 40 -0.84 -3.23 -5.93
CA PRO A 40 -2.16 -3.64 -5.42
C PRO A 40 -2.16 -3.81 -3.90
N GLU A 41 -3.37 -3.88 -3.31
CA GLU A 41 -3.56 -4.29 -1.93
C GLU A 41 -2.94 -5.67 -1.68
N LEU A 42 -2.31 -5.86 -0.51
CA LEU A 42 -1.65 -7.10 -0.08
C LEU A 42 -0.60 -7.59 -1.10
N PHE A 43 0.10 -6.66 -1.78
CA PHE A 43 1.08 -7.03 -2.80
C PHE A 43 2.20 -7.94 -2.26
N SER A 44 2.54 -7.79 -0.98
CA SER A 44 3.65 -8.51 -0.35
C SER A 44 3.28 -9.91 0.14
N LEU A 45 2.01 -10.13 0.52
CA LEU A 45 1.57 -11.41 1.09
C LEU A 45 0.06 -11.57 0.95
N VAL A 46 -0.37 -12.69 0.35
CA VAL A 46 -1.75 -13.17 0.37
C VAL A 46 -1.73 -14.61 0.88
N THR A 47 -2.36 -14.83 2.03
CA THR A 47 -2.45 -16.14 2.68
C THR A 47 -3.79 -16.27 3.40
N GLY A 48 -4.29 -17.49 3.57
CA GLY A 48 -5.46 -17.80 4.41
C GLY A 48 -5.14 -17.98 5.90
N SER A 49 -3.87 -17.77 6.30
CA SER A 49 -3.40 -18.00 7.68
C SER A 49 -3.11 -16.67 8.39
N SER A 50 -3.89 -16.35 9.42
CA SER A 50 -3.63 -15.19 10.28
C SER A 50 -2.26 -15.30 10.98
N GLU A 51 -1.82 -16.50 11.33
CA GLU A 51 -0.50 -16.73 11.93
C GLU A 51 0.63 -16.32 10.96
N GLU A 52 0.51 -16.67 9.67
CA GLU A 52 1.49 -16.26 8.66
C GLU A 52 1.50 -14.75 8.45
N VAL A 53 0.34 -14.09 8.47
CA VAL A 53 0.25 -12.63 8.37
C VAL A 53 0.96 -11.98 9.57
N LEU A 54 0.67 -12.42 10.78
CA LEU A 54 1.31 -11.90 12.01
C LEU A 54 2.83 -12.11 12.01
N LYS A 55 3.29 -13.28 11.56
CA LYS A 55 4.73 -13.62 11.48
C LYS A 55 5.47 -12.75 10.47
N ASN A 56 4.84 -12.41 9.34
CA ASN A 56 5.43 -11.62 8.27
C ASN A 56 5.17 -10.11 8.42
N ALA A 57 4.42 -9.69 9.44
CA ALA A 57 4.17 -8.28 9.69
C ALA A 57 5.46 -7.55 10.10
N GLU A 58 5.78 -6.48 9.39
CA GLU A 58 6.94 -5.65 9.67
C GLU A 58 6.66 -4.64 10.79
N THR A 59 7.71 -4.24 11.50
CA THR A 59 7.64 -3.06 12.36
C THR A 59 7.66 -1.82 11.46
N TYR A 60 6.84 -0.83 11.77
CA TYR A 60 6.83 0.42 11.02
C TYR A 60 8.20 1.09 11.02
N GLN A 61 8.67 1.49 9.86
CA GLN A 61 10.02 2.04 9.57
C GLN A 61 11.19 1.07 9.80
N ASP A 62 10.89 -0.21 10.03
CA ASP A 62 11.91 -1.23 10.24
C ASP A 62 11.45 -2.56 9.65
N GLY A 63 11.80 -2.80 8.38
CA GLY A 63 11.47 -4.04 7.69
C GLY A 63 12.06 -4.13 6.28
N PRO A 64 12.30 -5.36 5.81
CA PRO A 64 12.90 -5.61 4.49
C PRO A 64 12.02 -5.12 3.34
N ILE A 65 10.69 -5.26 3.40
CA ILE A 65 9.78 -4.79 2.34
C ILE A 65 9.86 -3.27 2.22
N GLN A 66 9.76 -2.57 3.35
CA GLN A 66 9.87 -1.11 3.42
C GLN A 66 11.21 -0.63 2.88
N SER A 67 12.30 -1.29 3.26
CA SER A 67 13.65 -0.98 2.79
C SER A 67 13.79 -1.15 1.28
N VAL A 68 13.24 -2.22 0.71
CA VAL A 68 13.26 -2.49 -0.74
C VAL A 68 12.46 -1.42 -1.49
N MET A 69 11.27 -1.06 -1.03
CA MET A 69 10.43 -0.04 -1.69
C MET A 69 11.10 1.33 -1.68
N SER A 70 11.67 1.75 -0.55
CA SER A 70 12.46 2.97 -0.42
C SER A 70 13.67 2.99 -1.36
N ALA A 71 14.43 1.90 -1.40
CA ALA A 71 15.61 1.79 -2.26
C ALA A 71 15.24 1.82 -3.75
N LEU A 72 14.15 1.15 -4.16
CA LEU A 72 13.65 1.18 -5.53
C LEU A 72 13.20 2.58 -5.94
N ALA A 73 12.41 3.26 -5.11
CA ALA A 73 11.95 4.62 -5.36
C ALA A 73 13.15 5.55 -5.61
N ARG A 74 14.15 5.51 -4.71
CA ARG A 74 15.38 6.29 -4.83
C ARG A 74 16.19 5.94 -6.08
N SER A 75 16.42 4.67 -6.34
CA SER A 75 17.29 4.22 -7.45
C SER A 75 16.71 4.52 -8.82
N LEU A 76 15.37 4.58 -8.92
CA LEU A 76 14.66 4.83 -10.17
C LEU A 76 14.21 6.30 -10.30
N GLY A 77 14.30 7.10 -9.24
CA GLY A 77 13.85 8.49 -9.22
C GLY A 77 12.34 8.64 -9.42
N ILE A 78 11.54 7.72 -8.90
CA ILE A 78 10.07 7.69 -9.07
C ILE A 78 9.36 7.59 -7.72
N TRP A 79 8.09 7.97 -7.70
CA TRP A 79 7.22 7.74 -6.58
C TRP A 79 6.68 6.30 -6.59
N ILE A 80 6.57 5.67 -5.42
CA ILE A 80 5.99 4.34 -5.27
C ILE A 80 4.92 4.38 -4.18
N ALA A 81 3.67 4.08 -4.54
CA ALA A 81 2.62 3.75 -3.60
C ALA A 81 2.63 2.22 -3.40
N ALA A 82 3.25 1.78 -2.32
CA ALA A 82 3.41 0.37 -1.95
C ALA A 82 2.17 -0.11 -1.20
N GLY A 83 1.12 -0.34 -1.92
CA GLY A 83 -0.15 -0.61 -1.32
C GLY A 83 -0.60 -2.04 -1.47
N THR A 84 -0.68 -2.84 -0.44
CA THR A 84 -0.44 -2.66 0.99
C THR A 84 0.42 -3.78 1.53
N LEU A 85 0.92 -3.60 2.75
CA LEU A 85 1.64 -4.63 3.49
C LEU A 85 1.16 -4.66 4.94
N PRO A 86 1.25 -5.82 5.63
CA PRO A 86 0.92 -5.90 7.05
C PRO A 86 2.00 -5.24 7.89
N LEU A 87 1.62 -4.27 8.72
CA LEU A 87 2.49 -3.72 9.76
C LEU A 87 1.96 -4.10 11.14
N LYS A 88 2.86 -4.31 12.09
CA LYS A 88 2.51 -4.61 13.48
C LYS A 88 1.65 -3.51 14.07
N SER A 89 0.51 -3.88 14.62
CA SER A 89 -0.38 -2.99 15.38
C SER A 89 0.10 -2.89 16.83
N PRO A 90 -0.21 -1.78 17.55
CA PRO A 90 -0.10 -1.73 19.00
C PRO A 90 -1.02 -2.71 19.70
N GLU A 91 -2.11 -3.13 19.06
CA GLU A 91 -3.04 -4.13 19.56
C GLU A 91 -2.43 -5.53 19.45
N PRO A 92 -2.37 -6.33 20.54
CA PRO A 92 -1.82 -7.67 20.51
C PRO A 92 -2.53 -8.56 19.48
N ASN A 93 -1.75 -9.35 18.75
CA ASN A 93 -2.25 -10.27 17.71
C ASN A 93 -3.02 -9.61 16.55
N HIS A 94 -2.78 -8.31 16.33
CA HIS A 94 -3.32 -7.57 15.20
C HIS A 94 -2.23 -6.90 14.37
N VAL A 95 -2.58 -6.61 13.13
CA VAL A 95 -1.76 -5.85 12.18
C VAL A 95 -2.59 -4.72 11.58
N THR A 96 -1.94 -3.74 10.94
CA THR A 96 -2.62 -2.78 10.07
C THR A 96 -2.42 -3.16 8.60
N ASN A 97 -3.43 -2.93 7.78
CA ASN A 97 -3.35 -3.05 6.33
C ASN A 97 -2.87 -1.70 5.78
N SER A 98 -1.55 -1.56 5.61
CA SER A 98 -0.89 -0.26 5.46
C SER A 98 -0.39 -0.02 4.05
N LEU A 99 -0.79 1.11 3.47
CA LEU A 99 -0.27 1.67 2.24
C LEU A 99 0.81 2.70 2.59
N LEU A 100 2.05 2.47 2.12
CA LEU A 100 3.17 3.37 2.29
C LEU A 100 3.52 4.04 0.96
N VAL A 101 3.77 5.34 0.99
CA VAL A 101 4.19 6.09 -0.19
C VAL A 101 5.61 6.56 -0.01
N TYR A 102 6.45 6.24 -0.98
CA TYR A 102 7.84 6.70 -1.04
C TYR A 102 8.00 7.71 -2.17
N ASP A 103 8.68 8.82 -1.92
CA ASP A 103 9.02 9.83 -2.91
C ASP A 103 10.20 9.38 -3.80
N ALA A 104 10.52 10.20 -4.79
CA ALA A 104 11.61 9.94 -5.73
C ALA A 104 13.03 9.91 -5.07
N PHE A 105 13.15 10.34 -3.81
CA PHE A 105 14.38 10.25 -3.02
C PHE A 105 14.39 9.04 -2.09
N GLY A 106 13.31 8.23 -2.10
CA GLY A 106 13.12 7.07 -1.25
C GLY A 106 12.73 7.42 0.18
N GLN A 107 12.29 8.67 0.43
CA GLN A 107 11.76 9.07 1.72
C GLN A 107 10.27 8.71 1.80
N GLU A 108 9.81 8.30 2.97
CA GLU A 108 8.38 8.07 3.18
C GLU A 108 7.64 9.42 3.17
N ALA A 109 6.76 9.57 2.20
CA ALA A 109 5.94 10.77 2.03
C ALA A 109 4.58 10.65 2.71
N ALA A 110 4.04 9.44 2.83
CA ALA A 110 2.75 9.19 3.48
C ALA A 110 2.61 7.73 3.93
N ARG A 111 1.84 7.53 5.02
CA ARG A 111 1.32 6.25 5.48
C ARG A 111 -0.19 6.35 5.63
N TYR A 112 -0.91 5.41 5.06
CA TYR A 112 -2.34 5.24 5.21
C TYR A 112 -2.66 3.82 5.67
N ASP A 113 -3.29 3.68 6.81
CA ASP A 113 -3.84 2.42 7.28
C ASP A 113 -5.31 2.36 6.84
N LYS A 114 -5.71 1.26 6.20
CA LYS A 114 -7.07 1.05 5.67
C LYS A 114 -8.11 1.35 6.75
N VAL A 115 -9.00 2.31 6.46
CA VAL A 115 -10.01 2.78 7.42
C VAL A 115 -11.22 1.86 7.45
N HIS A 116 -11.73 1.48 6.27
CA HIS A 116 -12.93 0.66 6.17
C HIS A 116 -12.54 -0.80 5.90
N LEU A 117 -12.58 -1.58 6.96
CA LEU A 117 -12.30 -3.02 6.88
C LEU A 117 -13.49 -3.73 6.22
N PHE A 118 -13.17 -4.74 5.42
CA PHE A 118 -14.17 -5.52 4.72
C PHE A 118 -14.69 -6.65 5.60
N SER A 119 -16.02 -6.80 5.64
CA SER A 119 -16.68 -7.96 6.22
C SER A 119 -17.75 -8.49 5.29
N TYR A 120 -17.92 -9.79 5.27
CA TYR A 120 -18.94 -10.49 4.51
C TYR A 120 -19.46 -11.66 5.33
N GLU A 121 -20.79 -11.78 5.41
CA GLU A 121 -21.48 -12.90 6.04
C GLU A 121 -22.47 -13.47 5.03
N GLY A 122 -22.17 -14.66 4.52
CA GLY A 122 -23.04 -15.44 3.63
C GLY A 122 -23.63 -16.66 4.34
N THR A 123 -24.37 -17.47 3.62
CA THR A 123 -25.06 -18.66 4.18
C THR A 123 -24.07 -19.69 4.72
N ASN A 124 -22.89 -19.84 4.11
CA ASN A 124 -21.89 -20.87 4.45
C ASN A 124 -20.48 -20.30 4.61
N GLU A 125 -20.31 -19.00 4.48
CA GLU A 125 -19.00 -18.35 4.50
C GLU A 125 -19.09 -17.05 5.31
N ARG A 126 -18.09 -16.83 6.13
CA ARG A 126 -17.87 -15.54 6.82
C ARG A 126 -16.44 -15.12 6.61
N TYR A 127 -16.27 -13.85 6.31
CA TYR A 127 -14.97 -13.20 6.26
C TYR A 127 -15.07 -11.85 6.96
N ASP A 128 -14.16 -11.58 7.88
CA ASP A 128 -14.15 -10.34 8.64
C ASP A 128 -12.71 -9.89 8.89
N GLU A 129 -12.30 -8.85 8.19
CA GLU A 129 -10.94 -8.31 8.35
C GLU A 129 -10.66 -7.83 9.78
N SER A 130 -11.68 -7.42 10.53
CA SER A 130 -11.48 -6.92 11.90
C SER A 130 -11.01 -7.98 12.89
N GLU A 131 -11.07 -9.26 12.52
CA GLU A 131 -10.52 -10.36 13.34
C GLU A 131 -8.98 -10.36 13.37
N LEU A 132 -8.34 -9.70 12.39
CA LEU A 132 -6.88 -9.65 12.27
C LEU A 132 -6.34 -8.23 12.11
N TYR A 133 -7.13 -7.32 11.49
CA TYR A 133 -6.65 -5.99 11.15
C TYR A 133 -7.24 -4.94 12.08
N THR A 134 -6.38 -4.07 12.61
CA THR A 134 -6.79 -2.84 13.30
C THR A 134 -7.08 -1.77 12.25
N PRO A 135 -8.25 -1.11 12.26
CA PRO A 135 -8.59 -0.08 11.28
C PRO A 135 -7.77 1.20 11.48
N GLY A 136 -7.49 1.89 10.38
CA GLY A 136 -6.99 3.26 10.41
C GLY A 136 -8.08 4.25 10.88
N HIS A 137 -7.67 5.50 11.17
CA HIS A 137 -8.58 6.47 11.80
C HIS A 137 -8.70 7.79 11.05
N LYS A 138 -7.93 8.00 9.98
CA LYS A 138 -7.89 9.31 9.31
C LYS A 138 -7.70 9.18 7.79
N PRO A 139 -8.28 10.12 7.02
CA PRO A 139 -7.92 10.29 5.62
C PRO A 139 -6.48 10.76 5.51
N VAL A 140 -5.77 10.32 4.46
CA VAL A 140 -4.40 10.74 4.17
C VAL A 140 -4.29 11.12 2.70
N SER A 141 -3.57 12.19 2.43
CA SER A 141 -3.17 12.59 1.09
C SER A 141 -1.71 13.03 1.09
N PHE A 142 -1.06 12.98 -0.07
CA PHE A 142 0.28 13.51 -0.28
C PHE A 142 0.32 14.36 -1.55
N THR A 143 1.40 15.09 -1.76
CA THR A 143 1.55 16.00 -2.89
C THR A 143 2.77 15.62 -3.71
N ILE A 144 2.58 15.50 -5.02
CA ILE A 144 3.67 15.29 -5.98
C ILE A 144 3.93 16.63 -6.68
N PRO A 145 5.12 17.25 -6.48
CA PRO A 145 5.53 18.42 -7.24
C PRO A 145 5.84 18.01 -8.69
N LEU A 146 5.40 18.81 -9.66
CA LEU A 146 5.68 18.61 -11.06
C LEU A 146 6.67 19.67 -11.57
N ASP A 147 7.46 19.31 -12.59
CA ASP A 147 8.49 20.18 -13.21
C ASP A 147 7.95 21.51 -13.76
N ASN A 148 6.65 21.59 -14.03
CA ASN A 148 6.00 22.79 -14.53
C ASN A 148 5.54 23.76 -13.43
N GLY A 149 5.90 23.50 -12.17
CA GLY A 149 5.55 24.33 -11.02
C GLY A 149 4.12 24.11 -10.50
N THR A 150 3.41 23.08 -10.98
CA THR A 150 2.11 22.66 -10.42
C THR A 150 2.31 21.47 -9.49
N ASP A 151 1.45 21.40 -8.48
CA ASP A 151 1.42 20.29 -7.55
C ASP A 151 0.19 19.42 -7.81
N VAL A 152 0.34 18.11 -7.69
CA VAL A 152 -0.77 17.16 -7.75
C VAL A 152 -0.98 16.55 -6.37
N ARG A 153 -2.14 16.84 -5.77
CA ARG A 153 -2.56 16.18 -4.53
C ARG A 153 -3.19 14.84 -4.83
N VAL A 154 -2.76 13.81 -4.12
CA VAL A 154 -3.21 12.42 -4.27
C VAL A 154 -3.78 11.94 -2.94
N GLY A 155 -5.06 11.58 -2.92
CA GLY A 155 -5.70 10.94 -1.78
C GLY A 155 -5.45 9.42 -1.77
N LEU A 156 -5.35 8.83 -0.58
CA LEU A 156 -5.10 7.40 -0.40
C LEU A 156 -6.37 6.66 0.03
N ALA A 157 -6.63 5.52 -0.60
CA ALA A 157 -7.74 4.63 -0.28
C ALA A 157 -7.36 3.19 -0.65
N VAL A 158 -7.94 2.21 0.04
CA VAL A 158 -7.67 0.78 -0.19
C VAL A 158 -8.98 0.01 -0.30
N CYS A 159 -9.20 -0.63 -1.47
CA CYS A 159 -10.25 -1.62 -1.72
C CYS A 159 -11.65 -1.16 -1.25
N TYR A 160 -12.13 -1.67 -0.10
CA TYR A 160 -13.47 -1.42 0.42
C TYR A 160 -13.74 0.05 0.75
N ASP A 161 -12.69 0.86 0.98
CA ASP A 161 -12.80 2.31 1.13
C ASP A 161 -13.57 2.97 -0.03
N LEU A 162 -13.53 2.37 -1.24
CA LEU A 162 -14.25 2.85 -2.41
C LEU A 162 -15.77 2.98 -2.18
N ARG A 163 -16.33 2.25 -1.24
CA ARG A 163 -17.76 2.27 -0.91
C ARG A 163 -18.13 3.45 0.01
N PHE A 164 -17.16 4.23 0.47
CA PHE A 164 -17.33 5.30 1.46
C PHE A 164 -16.94 6.68 0.86
N PRO A 165 -17.86 7.35 0.14
CA PRO A 165 -17.56 8.62 -0.54
C PRO A 165 -17.14 9.75 0.41
N GLN A 166 -17.45 9.64 1.70
CA GLN A 166 -17.04 10.58 2.72
C GLN A 166 -15.51 10.67 2.86
N LEU A 167 -14.82 9.52 2.76
CA LEU A 167 -13.35 9.49 2.80
C LEU A 167 -12.75 10.37 1.69
N PHE A 168 -13.25 10.22 0.46
CA PHE A 168 -12.75 10.98 -0.70
C PHE A 168 -13.07 12.47 -0.58
N ARG A 169 -14.23 12.85 -0.03
CA ARG A 169 -14.59 14.26 0.22
C ARG A 169 -13.65 14.91 1.22
N LEU A 170 -13.24 14.20 2.28
CA LEU A 170 -12.29 14.71 3.26
C LEU A 170 -10.88 14.89 2.69
N GLN A 171 -10.53 14.14 1.65
CA GLN A 171 -9.22 14.24 0.98
C GLN A 171 -9.17 15.33 -0.08
N SER A 172 -10.32 15.78 -0.61
CA SER A 172 -10.41 16.75 -1.68
C SER A 172 -10.53 18.22 -1.20
N GLY A 173 -10.69 18.44 0.10
CA GLY A 173 -10.85 19.75 0.73
C GLY A 173 -9.54 20.49 1.06
#